data_5d759d2bc54fb5b562cc61cbd2a5cefa
#
_entry.id   5d759d2bc54fb5b562cc61cbd2a5cefa
#
_cell.length_a   1.000
_cell.length_b   1.000
_cell.length_c   1.000
_cell.angle_alpha   90.00
_cell.angle_beta   90.00
_cell.angle_gamma   90.00
#
_symmetry.space_group_name_H-M   'P 1'
#
loop_
_entity.id
_entity.type
_entity.pdbx_description
1 polymer ?
#
loop_
_entity_poly.entity_id
_entity_poly.type
_entity_poly.pdbx_seq_one_letter_code
_entity_poly.pdbx_strand_id
1 'polypeptide(L)'
;MSGAGALYARFSALSGREKALLSAGLLCIVAFIAAKWVVIPRYSEYLKNRAAIPARRAVIARYETLRLGQDRVDEELFDQVQRMEKWEDGLLVGESTSAAGVFLQGLLKPLTQRPEIRVTSIRALPPVRKGEYAEVAVQMEIQTSTEGLASLLADLSRQTKILRVRKLSATTGAYYATGQAQRKEVVAVSMVVAGLSAAPLDEKTPGGGEE
;
A
#
# COMPACT_ATOMS: atom_id res chain seq x y z
N MET A 1 -17.83 -63.19 -56.86
CA MET A 1 -16.90 -62.32 -57.59
C MET A 1 -17.32 -62.27 -59.08
N SER A 2 -18.55 -61.80 -59.40
CA SER A 2 -19.06 -61.95 -60.78
C SER A 2 -19.76 -60.70 -61.33
N GLY A 3 -19.57 -59.52 -60.72
CA GLY A 3 -20.23 -58.23 -61.16
C GLY A 3 -19.37 -57.36 -62.09
N ALA A 4 -18.03 -57.38 -61.94
CA ALA A 4 -17.15 -56.49 -62.67
C ALA A 4 -16.97 -56.86 -64.14
N GLY A 5 -16.99 -58.19 -64.48
CA GLY A 5 -16.90 -58.67 -65.85
C GLY A 5 -18.15 -58.38 -66.72
N ALA A 6 -19.30 -58.42 -66.13
CA ALA A 6 -20.58 -58.07 -66.84
C ALA A 6 -20.73 -56.57 -67.15
N LEU A 7 -20.13 -55.70 -66.30
CA LEU A 7 -20.08 -54.28 -66.53
C LEU A 7 -19.11 -53.90 -67.65
N TYR A 8 -17.96 -54.55 -67.69
CA TYR A 8 -16.95 -54.33 -68.73
C TYR A 8 -17.47 -54.73 -70.13
N ALA A 9 -18.20 -55.87 -70.24
CA ALA A 9 -18.78 -56.34 -71.48
C ALA A 9 -19.90 -55.41 -72.00
N ARG A 10 -20.64 -54.77 -71.11
CA ARG A 10 -21.69 -53.82 -71.50
C ARG A 10 -21.05 -52.45 -71.87
N PHE A 11 -19.92 -52.09 -71.28
CA PHE A 11 -19.20 -50.87 -71.62
C PHE A 11 -18.52 -50.92 -72.97
N SER A 12 -18.10 -52.09 -73.44
CA SER A 12 -17.47 -52.29 -74.75
C SER A 12 -18.48 -52.20 -75.94
N ALA A 13 -19.75 -52.48 -75.69
CA ALA A 13 -20.80 -52.50 -76.69
C ALA A 13 -21.50 -51.16 -76.92
N LEU A 14 -21.19 -50.12 -76.13
CA LEU A 14 -21.75 -48.77 -76.29
C LEU A 14 -21.12 -47.97 -77.41
N SER A 15 -21.91 -47.14 -78.06
CA SER A 15 -21.48 -46.21 -79.10
C SER A 15 -20.52 -45.16 -78.56
N GLY A 16 -19.60 -44.60 -79.40
CA GLY A 16 -18.63 -43.63 -78.98
C GLY A 16 -19.21 -42.41 -78.27
N ARG A 17 -20.45 -42.01 -78.57
CA ARG A 17 -21.15 -40.88 -77.93
C ARG A 17 -21.66 -41.23 -76.52
N GLU A 18 -22.09 -42.48 -76.32
CA GLU A 18 -22.55 -42.94 -75.02
C GLU A 18 -21.39 -43.13 -74.02
N LYS A 19 -20.22 -43.54 -74.52
CA LYS A 19 -18.97 -43.61 -73.71
C LYS A 19 -18.54 -42.23 -73.28
N ALA A 20 -18.63 -41.23 -74.14
CA ALA A 20 -18.32 -39.85 -73.82
C ALA A 20 -19.25 -39.25 -72.74
N LEU A 21 -20.57 -39.52 -72.82
CA LEU A 21 -21.52 -39.12 -71.84
C LEU A 21 -21.32 -39.77 -70.49
N LEU A 22 -21.05 -41.06 -70.47
CA LEU A 22 -20.74 -41.80 -69.21
C LEU A 22 -19.44 -41.34 -68.57
N SER A 23 -18.40 -41.10 -69.36
CA SER A 23 -17.15 -40.58 -68.81
C SER A 23 -17.28 -39.15 -68.28
N ALA A 24 -18.04 -38.31 -68.99
CA ALA A 24 -18.36 -36.95 -68.48
C ALA A 24 -19.16 -36.99 -67.18
N GLY A 25 -20.18 -37.86 -67.10
CA GLY A 25 -20.94 -38.03 -65.85
C GLY A 25 -20.12 -38.52 -64.70
N LEU A 26 -19.23 -39.52 -64.93
CA LEU A 26 -18.32 -40.02 -63.93
C LEU A 26 -17.35 -38.92 -63.45
N LEU A 27 -16.82 -38.12 -64.37
CA LEU A 27 -15.93 -37.00 -64.08
C LEU A 27 -16.62 -35.94 -63.23
N CYS A 28 -17.89 -35.63 -63.54
CA CYS A 28 -18.70 -34.72 -62.71
C CYS A 28 -18.93 -35.26 -61.29
N ILE A 29 -19.18 -36.57 -61.15
CA ILE A 29 -19.36 -37.18 -59.83
C ILE A 29 -18.05 -37.13 -59.00
N VAL A 30 -16.92 -37.47 -59.63
CA VAL A 30 -15.61 -37.42 -58.96
C VAL A 30 -15.28 -35.96 -58.58
N ALA A 31 -15.52 -35.00 -59.48
CA ALA A 31 -15.31 -33.58 -59.18
C ALA A 31 -16.21 -33.10 -58.02
N PHE A 32 -17.48 -33.54 -58.00
CA PHE A 32 -18.38 -33.21 -56.89
C PHE A 32 -17.94 -33.81 -55.55
N ILE A 33 -17.49 -35.06 -55.56
CA ILE A 33 -16.96 -35.73 -54.35
C ILE A 33 -15.68 -35.01 -53.86
N ALA A 34 -14.79 -34.70 -54.76
CA ALA A 34 -13.55 -33.97 -54.45
C ALA A 34 -13.86 -32.57 -53.89
N ALA A 35 -14.79 -31.84 -54.47
CA ALA A 35 -15.24 -30.54 -53.98
C ALA A 35 -15.83 -30.63 -52.58
N LYS A 36 -16.70 -31.64 -52.33
CA LYS A 36 -17.35 -31.82 -51.04
C LYS A 36 -16.37 -32.26 -49.94
N TRP A 37 -15.42 -33.13 -50.25
CA TRP A 37 -14.53 -33.73 -49.26
C TRP A 37 -13.24 -32.93 -49.04
N VAL A 38 -12.76 -32.14 -49.99
CA VAL A 38 -11.50 -31.42 -49.88
C VAL A 38 -11.73 -29.93 -49.70
N VAL A 39 -12.61 -29.31 -50.49
CA VAL A 39 -12.78 -27.84 -50.51
C VAL A 39 -13.60 -27.36 -49.29
N ILE A 40 -14.71 -28.04 -48.99
CA ILE A 40 -15.60 -27.61 -47.89
C ILE A 40 -14.92 -27.72 -46.54
N PRO A 41 -14.25 -28.81 -46.15
CA PRO A 41 -13.58 -28.88 -44.84
C PRO A 41 -12.45 -27.88 -44.72
N ARG A 42 -11.63 -27.69 -45.75
CA ARG A 42 -10.56 -26.72 -45.75
C ARG A 42 -11.06 -25.28 -45.56
N TYR A 43 -12.16 -24.93 -46.22
CA TYR A 43 -12.74 -23.60 -46.11
C TYR A 43 -13.38 -23.37 -44.70
N SER A 44 -13.98 -24.39 -44.12
CA SER A 44 -14.55 -24.29 -42.78
C SER A 44 -13.49 -24.16 -41.71
N GLU A 45 -12.35 -24.83 -41.83
CA GLU A 45 -11.21 -24.68 -40.93
C GLU A 45 -10.58 -23.29 -41.04
N TYR A 46 -10.45 -22.76 -42.25
CA TYR A 46 -9.95 -21.41 -42.46
C TYR A 46 -10.85 -20.35 -41.79
N LEU A 47 -12.16 -20.47 -41.90
CA LEU A 47 -13.11 -19.57 -41.24
C LEU A 47 -13.08 -19.70 -39.72
N LYS A 48 -13.00 -20.92 -39.19
CA LYS A 48 -12.85 -21.19 -37.74
C LYS A 48 -11.57 -20.58 -37.18
N ASN A 49 -10.45 -20.77 -37.87
CA ASN A 49 -9.19 -20.21 -37.46
C ASN A 49 -9.19 -18.66 -37.49
N ARG A 50 -9.82 -18.08 -38.50
CA ARG A 50 -9.97 -16.62 -38.60
C ARG A 50 -10.88 -16.05 -37.51
N ALA A 51 -11.94 -16.75 -37.13
CA ALA A 51 -12.81 -16.38 -36.03
C ALA A 51 -12.14 -16.55 -34.64
N ALA A 52 -11.16 -17.47 -34.50
CA ALA A 52 -10.42 -17.66 -33.25
C ALA A 52 -9.38 -16.57 -32.98
N ILE A 53 -8.92 -15.84 -33.99
CA ILE A 53 -7.92 -14.76 -33.83
C ILE A 53 -8.42 -13.64 -32.91
N PRO A 54 -9.61 -13.05 -33.06
CA PRO A 54 -10.09 -12.00 -32.19
C PRO A 54 -10.28 -12.49 -30.74
N ALA A 55 -10.74 -13.73 -30.54
CA ALA A 55 -10.88 -14.33 -29.23
C ALA A 55 -9.52 -14.45 -28.50
N ARG A 56 -8.49 -14.92 -29.21
CA ARG A 56 -7.13 -14.98 -28.65
C ARG A 56 -6.55 -13.61 -28.34
N ARG A 57 -6.79 -12.63 -29.20
CA ARG A 57 -6.37 -11.23 -28.95
C ARG A 57 -7.08 -10.63 -27.74
N ALA A 58 -8.37 -10.90 -27.55
CA ALA A 58 -9.12 -10.46 -26.38
C ALA A 58 -8.56 -11.05 -25.07
N VAL A 59 -8.14 -12.33 -25.12
CA VAL A 59 -7.49 -12.99 -23.96
C VAL A 59 -6.15 -12.34 -23.66
N ILE A 60 -5.32 -12.10 -24.67
CA ILE A 60 -4.02 -11.41 -24.48
C ILE A 60 -4.21 -10.02 -23.92
N ALA A 61 -5.11 -9.22 -24.49
CA ALA A 61 -5.42 -7.88 -23.97
C ALA A 61 -5.89 -7.92 -22.51
N ARG A 62 -6.66 -8.92 -22.13
CA ARG A 62 -7.08 -9.12 -20.74
C ARG A 62 -5.90 -9.47 -19.82
N TYR A 63 -4.96 -10.27 -20.27
CA TYR A 63 -3.75 -10.55 -19.49
C TYR A 63 -2.83 -9.32 -19.36
N GLU A 64 -2.74 -8.50 -20.39
CA GLU A 64 -1.99 -7.24 -20.33
C GLU A 64 -2.62 -6.27 -19.33
N THR A 65 -3.95 -6.13 -19.32
CA THR A 65 -4.64 -5.29 -18.33
C THR A 65 -4.50 -5.81 -16.90
N LEU A 66 -4.52 -7.12 -16.71
CA LEU A 66 -4.27 -7.74 -15.40
C LEU A 66 -2.84 -7.51 -14.93
N ARG A 67 -1.85 -7.63 -15.83
CA ARG A 67 -0.44 -7.38 -15.51
C ARG A 67 -0.19 -5.93 -15.13
N LEU A 68 -0.74 -4.98 -15.88
CA LEU A 68 -0.67 -3.56 -15.55
C LEU A 68 -1.37 -3.25 -14.21
N GLY A 69 -2.42 -4.00 -13.88
CA GLY A 69 -3.08 -3.91 -12.58
C GLY A 69 -2.20 -4.44 -11.44
N GLN A 70 -1.46 -5.53 -11.65
CA GLN A 70 -0.52 -6.07 -10.67
C GLN A 70 0.62 -5.10 -10.37
N ASP A 71 1.25 -4.54 -11.40
CA ASP A 71 2.35 -3.59 -11.24
C ASP A 71 1.92 -2.38 -10.39
N ARG A 72 0.68 -1.89 -10.55
CA ARG A 72 0.12 -0.80 -9.72
C ARG A 72 -0.13 -1.21 -8.28
N VAL A 73 -0.64 -2.42 -8.06
CA VAL A 73 -0.88 -2.94 -6.70
C VAL A 73 0.44 -3.15 -5.97
N ASP A 74 1.46 -3.65 -6.65
CA ASP A 74 2.79 -3.84 -6.07
C ASP A 74 3.45 -2.49 -5.72
N GLU A 75 3.29 -1.46 -6.55
CA GLU A 75 3.75 -0.10 -6.28
C GLU A 75 3.00 0.52 -5.09
N GLU A 76 1.68 0.36 -5.03
CA GLU A 76 0.86 0.82 -3.89
C GLU A 76 1.22 0.11 -2.59
N LEU A 77 1.48 -1.20 -2.64
CA LEU A 77 1.93 -1.98 -1.48
C LEU A 77 3.32 -1.52 -1.02
N PHE A 78 4.25 -1.31 -1.94
CA PHE A 78 5.58 -0.81 -1.61
C PHE A 78 5.53 0.56 -0.94
N ASP A 79 4.71 1.47 -1.47
CA ASP A 79 4.47 2.77 -0.87
C ASP A 79 3.84 2.69 0.53
N GLN A 80 2.93 1.75 0.73
CA GLN A 80 2.31 1.52 2.04
C GLN A 80 3.33 0.98 3.05
N VAL A 81 4.14 0.00 2.66
CA VAL A 81 5.21 -0.56 3.50
C VAL A 81 6.22 0.52 3.88
N GLN A 82 6.67 1.33 2.93
CA GLN A 82 7.57 2.44 3.23
C GLN A 82 6.96 3.50 4.17
N ARG A 83 5.67 3.79 4.03
CA ARG A 83 4.99 4.69 4.96
C ARG A 83 4.89 4.09 6.36
N MET A 84 4.65 2.79 6.44
CA MET A 84 4.56 2.06 7.71
C MET A 84 5.91 2.01 8.41
N GLU A 85 7.01 1.71 7.70
CA GLU A 85 8.37 1.79 8.24
C GLU A 85 8.71 3.18 8.77
N LYS A 86 8.42 4.25 8.01
CA LYS A 86 8.62 5.63 8.48
C LYS A 86 7.77 5.97 9.70
N TRP A 87 6.59 5.38 9.80
CA TRP A 87 5.73 5.56 10.96
C TRP A 87 6.26 4.83 12.18
N GLU A 88 6.75 3.59 12.00
CA GLU A 88 7.39 2.80 13.06
C GLU A 88 8.68 3.46 13.54
N ASP A 89 9.49 3.99 12.66
CA ASP A 89 10.67 4.78 13.01
C ASP A 89 10.33 6.03 13.84
N GLY A 90 9.14 6.56 13.69
CA GLY A 90 8.61 7.67 14.46
C GLY A 90 8.18 7.29 15.89
N LEU A 91 8.03 6.01 16.22
CA LEU A 91 7.63 5.57 17.54
C LEU A 91 8.77 5.72 18.57
N LEU A 92 8.39 5.84 19.84
CA LEU A 92 9.35 5.83 20.95
C LEU A 92 9.93 4.42 21.11
N VAL A 93 11.24 4.37 21.27
CA VAL A 93 11.97 3.11 21.47
C VAL A 93 11.93 2.73 22.96
N GLY A 94 11.62 1.45 23.24
CA GLY A 94 11.63 0.91 24.59
C GLY A 94 10.99 -0.46 24.63
N GLU A 95 11.53 -1.36 25.44
CA GLU A 95 10.96 -2.70 25.67
C GLU A 95 9.73 -2.65 26.58
N SER A 96 9.53 -1.55 27.30
CA SER A 96 8.40 -1.31 28.17
C SER A 96 7.95 0.15 28.09
N THR A 97 6.73 0.44 28.57
CA THR A 97 6.23 1.82 28.61
C THR A 97 7.06 2.71 29.55
N SER A 98 7.62 2.16 30.59
CA SER A 98 8.55 2.86 31.49
C SER A 98 9.84 3.23 30.76
N ALA A 99 10.43 2.31 30.00
CA ALA A 99 11.64 2.55 29.21
C ALA A 99 11.37 3.61 28.12
N ALA A 100 10.23 3.55 27.43
CA ALA A 100 9.80 4.57 26.48
C ALA A 100 9.63 5.95 27.14
N GLY A 101 9.18 5.99 28.40
CA GLY A 101 9.09 7.21 29.19
C GLY A 101 10.46 7.82 29.50
N VAL A 102 11.42 6.99 29.87
CA VAL A 102 12.81 7.42 30.08
C VAL A 102 13.43 7.92 28.78
N PHE A 103 13.18 7.20 27.67
CA PHE A 103 13.64 7.63 26.35
C PHE A 103 13.06 9.00 25.97
N LEU A 104 11.76 9.22 26.18
CA LEU A 104 11.10 10.52 25.93
C LEU A 104 11.73 11.62 26.79
N GLN A 105 11.97 11.37 28.07
CA GLN A 105 12.66 12.33 28.93
C GLN A 105 14.09 12.63 28.43
N GLY A 106 14.80 11.60 27.96
CA GLY A 106 16.13 11.72 27.35
C GLY A 106 16.13 12.62 26.09
N LEU A 107 15.07 12.52 25.26
CA LEU A 107 14.89 13.38 24.10
C LEU A 107 14.57 14.85 24.47
N LEU A 108 13.81 15.03 25.54
CA LEU A 108 13.41 16.39 25.98
C LEU A 108 14.53 17.11 26.72
N LYS A 109 15.40 16.39 27.42
CA LYS A 109 16.48 16.94 28.21
C LYS A 109 17.41 17.90 27.43
N PRO A 110 17.97 17.52 26.25
CA PRO A 110 18.85 18.43 25.50
C PRO A 110 18.10 19.66 24.98
N LEU A 111 16.81 19.56 24.69
CA LEU A 111 15.99 20.68 24.21
C LEU A 111 15.79 21.74 25.33
N THR A 112 15.78 21.29 26.57
CA THR A 112 15.60 22.15 27.74
C THR A 112 16.91 22.64 28.37
N GLN A 113 18.07 22.13 27.94
CA GLN A 113 19.39 22.53 28.43
C GLN A 113 19.91 23.82 27.81
N ARG A 114 19.04 24.74 27.42
CA ARG A 114 19.40 26.04 26.90
C ARG A 114 19.47 27.07 28.03
N PRO A 115 20.38 28.08 27.95
CA PRO A 115 20.52 29.11 28.99
C PRO A 115 19.24 29.94 29.17
N GLU A 116 18.38 29.99 28.18
CA GLU A 116 17.11 30.72 28.17
C GLU A 116 15.96 29.93 28.82
N ILE A 117 16.13 28.63 29.06
CA ILE A 117 15.09 27.74 29.56
C ILE A 117 15.48 27.22 30.94
N ARG A 118 14.71 27.59 31.93
CA ARG A 118 14.87 27.05 33.28
C ARG A 118 13.81 26.00 33.54
N VAL A 119 14.21 24.75 33.66
CA VAL A 119 13.32 23.66 34.00
C VAL A 119 13.05 23.69 35.50
N THR A 120 11.76 23.72 35.84
CA THR A 120 11.29 23.69 37.24
C THR A 120 10.92 22.26 37.65
N SER A 121 10.25 21.53 36.77
CA SER A 121 9.77 20.17 37.06
C SER A 121 9.66 19.34 35.76
N ILE A 122 10.00 18.07 35.83
CA ILE A 122 9.73 17.08 34.77
C ILE A 122 9.13 15.84 35.45
N ARG A 123 7.93 15.46 35.06
CA ARG A 123 7.20 14.30 35.60
C ARG A 123 6.69 13.41 34.48
N ALA A 124 6.97 12.10 34.56
CA ALA A 124 6.32 11.13 33.71
C ALA A 124 4.86 10.96 34.14
N LEU A 125 3.96 10.94 33.19
CA LEU A 125 2.54 10.64 33.41
C LEU A 125 2.30 9.15 33.20
N PRO A 126 1.25 8.58 33.81
CA PRO A 126 0.85 7.21 33.57
C PRO A 126 0.60 6.96 32.07
N PRO A 127 1.11 5.86 31.51
CA PRO A 127 0.87 5.52 30.13
C PRO A 127 -0.61 5.20 29.88
N VAL A 128 -1.11 5.56 28.71
CA VAL A 128 -2.49 5.33 28.32
C VAL A 128 -2.53 4.44 27.08
N ARG A 129 -3.30 3.36 27.09
CA ARG A 129 -3.45 2.47 25.95
C ARG A 129 -4.26 3.16 24.84
N LYS A 130 -3.75 3.10 23.62
CA LYS A 130 -4.42 3.58 22.39
C LYS A 130 -4.35 2.51 21.30
N GLY A 131 -5.32 1.61 21.30
CA GLY A 131 -5.34 0.47 20.40
C GLY A 131 -4.19 -0.49 20.71
N GLU A 132 -3.33 -0.73 19.73
CA GLU A 132 -2.13 -1.59 19.85
C GLU A 132 -0.92 -0.86 20.43
N TYR A 133 -0.98 0.46 20.54
CA TYR A 133 0.11 1.31 21.03
C TYR A 133 -0.17 1.81 22.45
N ALA A 134 0.90 2.18 23.13
CA ALA A 134 0.83 2.90 24.39
C ALA A 134 1.24 4.37 24.18
N GLU A 135 0.41 5.30 24.61
CA GLU A 135 0.75 6.71 24.66
C GLU A 135 1.52 6.98 25.96
N VAL A 136 2.76 7.38 25.83
CA VAL A 136 3.61 7.77 26.93
C VAL A 136 3.75 9.28 26.95
N ALA A 137 3.53 9.91 28.09
CA ALA A 137 3.51 11.37 28.21
C ALA A 137 4.39 11.85 29.36
N VAL A 138 4.98 13.01 29.16
CA VAL A 138 5.79 13.72 30.15
C VAL A 138 5.26 15.13 30.31
N GLN A 139 4.93 15.47 31.54
CA GLN A 139 4.63 16.84 31.93
C GLN A 139 5.91 17.57 32.31
N MET A 140 6.12 18.76 31.76
CA MET A 140 7.22 19.63 32.12
C MET A 140 6.73 21.02 32.47
N GLU A 141 7.40 21.61 33.46
CA GLU A 141 7.20 22.99 33.87
C GLU A 141 8.52 23.73 33.65
N ILE A 142 8.46 24.77 32.88
CA ILE A 142 9.63 25.58 32.50
C ILE A 142 9.34 27.08 32.68
N GLN A 143 10.41 27.81 32.91
CA GLN A 143 10.39 29.27 32.86
C GLN A 143 11.30 29.68 31.71
N THR A 144 10.78 30.50 30.80
CA THR A 144 11.49 30.94 29.61
C THR A 144 10.95 32.27 29.11
N SER A 145 11.55 32.84 28.08
CA SER A 145 10.97 33.95 27.32
C SER A 145 10.00 33.45 26.24
N THR A 146 9.20 34.34 25.68
CA THR A 146 8.33 34.02 24.53
C THR A 146 9.13 33.47 23.35
N GLU A 147 10.31 34.02 23.07
CA GLU A 147 11.23 33.50 22.04
C GLU A 147 11.77 32.10 22.37
N GLY A 148 12.16 31.90 23.64
CA GLY A 148 12.63 30.60 24.10
C GLY A 148 11.53 29.50 23.97
N LEU A 149 10.27 29.83 24.27
CA LEU A 149 9.14 28.95 24.07
C LEU A 149 8.94 28.62 22.58
N ALA A 150 8.94 29.62 21.71
CA ALA A 150 8.79 29.44 20.28
C ALA A 150 9.90 28.55 19.70
N SER A 151 11.14 28.77 20.11
CA SER A 151 12.31 28.01 19.76
C SER A 151 12.19 26.53 20.22
N LEU A 152 11.75 26.32 21.47
CA LEU A 152 11.52 24.97 22.01
C LEU A 152 10.46 24.20 21.22
N LEU A 153 9.34 24.86 20.89
CA LEU A 153 8.27 24.23 20.08
C LEU A 153 8.75 23.93 18.65
N ALA A 154 9.54 24.80 18.06
CA ALA A 154 10.15 24.57 16.76
C ALA A 154 11.10 23.36 16.76
N ASP A 155 11.92 23.22 17.80
CA ASP A 155 12.84 22.09 17.94
C ASP A 155 12.08 20.77 18.22
N LEU A 156 10.99 20.82 18.99
CA LEU A 156 10.11 19.68 19.21
C LEU A 156 9.51 19.21 17.88
N SER A 157 9.10 20.11 17.01
CA SER A 157 8.52 19.77 15.69
C SER A 157 9.54 19.20 14.71
N ARG A 158 10.84 19.44 14.91
CA ARG A 158 11.94 18.93 14.09
C ARG A 158 12.46 17.58 14.53
N GLN A 159 11.96 17.05 15.65
CA GLN A 159 12.38 15.73 16.12
C GLN A 159 11.97 14.63 15.13
N THR A 160 12.83 13.63 14.98
CA THR A 160 12.56 12.45 14.15
C THR A 160 11.40 11.61 14.71
N LYS A 161 11.22 11.65 16.04
CA LYS A 161 10.15 10.93 16.73
C LYS A 161 8.84 11.68 16.67
N ILE A 162 7.73 10.96 16.51
CA ILE A 162 6.38 11.54 16.46
C ILE A 162 5.99 11.98 17.87
N LEU A 163 6.19 13.26 18.14
CA LEU A 163 5.84 13.88 19.41
C LEU A 163 4.61 14.78 19.24
N ARG A 164 3.75 14.76 20.24
CA ARG A 164 2.55 15.60 20.27
C ARG A 164 2.46 16.37 21.56
N VAL A 165 2.27 17.69 21.48
CA VAL A 165 1.93 18.52 22.63
C VAL A 165 0.43 18.38 22.91
N ARG A 166 0.07 17.74 24.02
CA ARG A 166 -1.34 17.52 24.44
C ARG A 166 -1.93 18.73 25.14
N LYS A 167 -1.12 19.36 25.97
CA LYS A 167 -1.52 20.51 26.76
C LYS A 167 -0.38 21.50 26.80
N LEU A 168 -0.69 22.76 26.59
CA LEU A 168 0.22 23.88 26.71
C LEU A 168 -0.50 24.97 27.47
N SER A 169 0.07 25.40 28.59
CA SER A 169 -0.40 26.53 29.37
C SER A 169 0.76 27.46 29.60
N ALA A 170 0.66 28.69 29.16
CA ALA A 170 1.67 29.72 29.34
C ALA A 170 1.08 30.86 30.15
N THR A 171 1.72 31.24 31.25
CA THR A 171 1.30 32.31 32.13
C THR A 171 2.44 33.31 32.24
N THR A 172 2.16 34.55 31.89
CA THR A 172 3.12 35.62 32.02
C THR A 172 3.14 36.11 33.45
N GLY A 173 4.23 35.91 34.15
CA GLY A 173 4.46 36.52 35.46
C GLY A 173 5.07 37.91 35.28
N ALA A 174 4.33 38.94 35.59
CA ALA A 174 4.93 40.26 35.72
C ALA A 174 5.80 40.29 37.01
N TYR A 175 7.07 40.01 36.91
CA TYR A 175 7.98 40.33 37.98
C TYR A 175 8.22 41.85 37.97
N TYR A 176 7.65 42.56 38.93
CA TYR A 176 8.04 43.95 39.24
C TYR A 176 9.44 43.92 39.86
N ALA A 177 10.46 43.93 39.02
CA ALA A 177 11.80 44.28 39.51
C ALA A 177 11.81 45.80 39.78
N THR A 178 11.83 46.16 41.04
CA THR A 178 12.12 47.51 41.51
C THR A 178 13.58 47.84 41.19
N GLY A 179 13.83 48.44 40.01
CA GLY A 179 15.16 48.84 39.55
C GLY A 179 15.24 48.82 38.03
N GLN A 180 15.94 49.77 37.47
CA GLN A 180 16.14 50.04 36.02
C GLN A 180 16.93 48.96 35.24
N ALA A 181 16.80 47.67 35.62
CA ALA A 181 17.37 46.56 34.88
C ALA A 181 16.28 46.01 33.92
N GLN A 182 16.66 45.89 32.66
CA GLN A 182 15.87 45.34 31.53
C GLN A 182 14.81 44.35 31.99
N ARG A 183 13.53 44.70 31.73
CA ARG A 183 12.37 43.81 31.96
C ARG A 183 12.56 42.55 31.09
N LYS A 184 13.15 41.52 31.68
CA LYS A 184 13.14 40.20 31.05
C LYS A 184 11.75 39.63 31.25
N GLU A 185 11.02 39.52 30.15
CA GLU A 185 9.75 38.82 30.14
C GLU A 185 9.98 37.35 30.51
N VAL A 186 9.41 36.92 31.64
CA VAL A 186 9.49 35.49 32.07
C VAL A 186 8.12 34.90 31.98
N VAL A 187 8.01 33.90 31.15
CA VAL A 187 6.78 33.11 30.95
C VAL A 187 6.94 31.78 31.67
N ALA A 188 6.03 31.50 32.61
CA ALA A 188 5.92 30.19 33.20
C ALA A 188 5.05 29.29 32.28
N VAL A 189 5.61 28.21 31.80
CA VAL A 189 4.98 27.30 30.85
C VAL A 189 4.84 25.92 31.46
N SER A 190 3.62 25.40 31.49
CA SER A 190 3.33 24.00 31.78
C SER A 190 2.90 23.31 30.47
N MET A 191 3.62 22.27 30.06
CA MET A 191 3.31 21.51 28.86
C MET A 191 3.33 20.02 29.10
N VAL A 192 2.50 19.32 28.34
CA VAL A 192 2.47 17.85 28.32
C VAL A 192 2.85 17.40 26.92
N VAL A 193 3.99 16.74 26.81
CA VAL A 193 4.48 16.16 25.56
C VAL A 193 4.24 14.65 25.59
N ALA A 194 3.61 14.12 24.58
CA ALA A 194 3.29 12.70 24.44
C ALA A 194 3.89 12.14 23.17
N GLY A 195 4.27 10.87 23.22
CA GLY A 195 4.70 10.07 22.08
C GLY A 195 4.06 8.69 22.13
N LEU A 196 4.05 7.99 21.01
CA LEU A 196 3.52 6.62 20.91
C LEU A 196 4.66 5.60 21.01
N SER A 197 4.41 4.51 21.70
CA SER A 197 5.33 3.36 21.81
C SER A 197 4.59 2.08 21.45
N ALA A 198 5.27 1.16 20.76
CA ALA A 198 4.77 -0.19 20.51
C ALA A 198 4.96 -1.13 21.72
N ALA A 199 5.64 -0.65 22.78
CA ALA A 199 5.89 -1.45 23.97
C ALA A 199 4.58 -1.84 24.70
N PRO A 200 4.52 -3.06 25.26
CA PRO A 200 3.39 -3.46 26.07
C PRO A 200 3.28 -2.57 27.32
N LEU A 201 2.05 -2.37 27.78
CA LEU A 201 1.83 -1.70 29.06
C LEU A 201 2.46 -2.54 30.17
N ASP A 202 3.25 -1.91 31.01
CA ASP A 202 3.76 -2.55 32.22
C ASP A 202 2.53 -2.87 33.11
N GLU A 203 2.31 -4.15 33.37
CA GLU A 203 1.17 -4.66 34.19
C GLU A 203 1.22 -4.20 35.65
N LYS A 204 2.22 -3.41 36.03
CA LYS A 204 2.44 -2.88 37.38
C LYS A 204 2.14 -1.39 37.51
N THR A 205 0.93 -0.98 37.13
CA THR A 205 0.36 0.23 37.73
C THR A 205 -0.64 -0.25 38.78
N PRO A 206 -0.37 -0.11 40.07
CA PRO A 206 -1.35 -0.42 41.10
C PRO A 206 -2.57 0.45 40.84
N GLY A 207 -3.70 -0.20 40.63
CA GLY A 207 -4.97 0.43 40.42
C GLY A 207 -5.20 1.52 41.46
N GLY A 208 -5.59 2.68 40.98
CA GLY A 208 -6.26 3.68 41.81
C GLY A 208 -7.46 2.99 42.45
N GLY A 209 -7.46 2.92 43.78
CA GLY A 209 -8.50 2.32 44.55
C GLY A 209 -9.84 2.93 44.20
N GLU A 210 -10.81 2.07 44.11
CA GLU A 210 -12.20 2.36 44.36
C GLU A 210 -12.30 2.97 45.78
N GLU A 211 -12.82 4.17 45.86
CA GLU A 211 -13.70 4.65 46.92
C GLU A 211 -14.53 5.79 46.36
#